data_96d5613ae5e7bc88a24a748d995bfeed
#
_entry.id   96d5613ae5e7bc88a24a748d995bfeed
#
_cell.length_a   1.000
_cell.length_b   1.000
_cell.length_c   1.000
_cell.angle_alpha   90.00
_cell.angle_beta   90.00
_cell.angle_gamma   90.00
#
_symmetry.space_group_name_H-M   'P 1'
#
loop_
_entity.id
_entity.type
_entity.pdbx_description
1 polymer ?
#
loop_
_entity_poly.entity_id
_entity_poly.type
_entity_poly.pdbx_seq_one_letter_code
_entity_poly.pdbx_strand_id
1 'polypeptide(L)'
;MPQGLDSKVATRFPGTHLVSLADLDEYKKKLYKKDHASRCPGLVKVDFYGDAKPTWALVLISGENPKRKAELVVARQVDGDWEIRSLETTDGTPVVWREGPGKYEGLYEEEKTIHAPNPVIVFCGYGSWAIVYAWNGKEVEKVWLSD
;
A
#
# COMPACT_ATOMS: atom_id res chain seq x y z
N MET A 1 -13.86 4.69 -1.59
CA MET A 1 -13.24 5.09 -0.31
C MET A 1 -14.32 5.13 0.78
N PRO A 2 -14.05 4.63 1.98
CA PRO A 2 -15.03 4.66 3.06
C PRO A 2 -15.44 6.08 3.44
N GLN A 3 -16.68 6.22 3.86
CA GLN A 3 -17.24 7.52 4.26
C GLN A 3 -16.41 8.13 5.41
N GLY A 4 -16.05 9.39 5.27
CA GLY A 4 -15.28 10.12 6.26
C GLY A 4 -13.77 9.95 6.15
N LEU A 5 -13.27 8.91 5.49
CA LEU A 5 -11.84 8.69 5.34
C LEU A 5 -11.23 9.70 4.37
N ASP A 6 -11.91 10.00 3.27
CA ASP A 6 -11.44 10.96 2.28
C ASP A 6 -11.20 12.34 2.90
N SER A 7 -12.11 12.80 3.76
CA SER A 7 -11.98 14.08 4.46
C SER A 7 -10.79 14.09 5.40
N LYS A 8 -10.59 13.01 6.16
CA LYS A 8 -9.47 12.88 7.09
C LYS A 8 -8.13 12.85 6.33
N VAL A 9 -8.08 12.13 5.21
CA VAL A 9 -6.89 12.07 4.37
C VAL A 9 -6.58 13.44 3.75
N ALA A 10 -7.59 14.13 3.24
CA ALA A 10 -7.41 15.45 2.66
C ALA A 10 -6.89 16.48 3.68
N THR A 11 -7.32 16.37 4.93
CA THR A 11 -6.88 17.25 6.00
C THR A 11 -5.44 16.95 6.41
N ARG A 12 -5.10 15.66 6.57
CA ARG A 12 -3.79 15.25 7.05
C ARG A 12 -2.70 15.27 5.97
N PHE A 13 -3.09 15.00 4.72
CA PHE A 13 -2.16 14.96 3.58
C PHE A 13 -2.63 15.90 2.47
N PRO A 14 -2.58 17.23 2.71
CA PRO A 14 -3.06 18.19 1.73
C PRO A 14 -2.23 18.15 0.45
N GLY A 15 -2.87 18.39 -0.69
CA GLY A 15 -2.20 18.39 -1.98
C GLY A 15 -1.92 17.01 -2.56
N THR A 16 -2.43 15.94 -1.94
CA THR A 16 -2.28 14.58 -2.45
C THR A 16 -3.58 14.08 -3.07
N HIS A 17 -3.45 13.04 -3.90
CA HIS A 17 -4.61 12.28 -4.40
C HIS A 17 -4.25 10.81 -4.49
N LEU A 18 -5.26 9.94 -4.49
CA LEU A 18 -5.07 8.50 -4.66
C LEU A 18 -4.56 8.19 -6.06
N VAL A 19 -3.60 7.28 -6.14
CA VAL A 19 -3.16 6.75 -7.44
C VAL A 19 -4.34 6.09 -8.15
N SER A 20 -4.52 6.44 -9.42
CA SER A 20 -5.51 5.82 -10.30
C SER A 20 -4.80 5.24 -11.53
N LEU A 21 -5.54 4.48 -12.34
CA LEU A 21 -4.99 3.95 -13.59
C LEU A 21 -4.47 5.05 -14.51
N ALA A 22 -5.12 6.23 -14.49
CA ALA A 22 -4.71 7.37 -15.30
C ALA A 22 -3.33 7.93 -14.91
N ASP A 23 -2.90 7.70 -13.66
CA ASP A 23 -1.60 8.16 -13.17
C ASP A 23 -0.44 7.26 -13.62
N LEU A 24 -0.72 6.03 -14.04
CA LEU A 24 0.29 5.08 -14.49
C LEU A 24 0.66 5.33 -15.95
N ASP A 25 1.94 5.16 -16.28
CA ASP A 25 2.34 5.17 -17.68
C ASP A 25 1.78 3.93 -18.41
N GLU A 26 1.85 3.90 -19.73
CA GLU A 26 1.25 2.82 -20.54
C GLU A 26 1.79 1.44 -20.18
N TYR A 27 3.09 1.33 -19.90
CA TYR A 27 3.73 0.08 -19.52
C TYR A 27 3.19 -0.42 -18.18
N LYS A 28 3.20 0.43 -17.16
CA LYS A 28 2.71 0.09 -15.81
C LYS A 28 1.22 -0.21 -15.80
N LYS A 29 0.44 0.58 -16.54
CA LYS A 29 -1.00 0.38 -16.67
C LYS A 29 -1.30 -1.00 -17.26
N LYS A 30 -0.57 -1.40 -18.30
CA LYS A 30 -0.74 -2.70 -18.94
C LYS A 30 -0.41 -3.84 -17.97
N LEU A 31 0.69 -3.74 -17.25
CA LEU A 31 1.08 -4.73 -16.25
C LEU A 31 0.04 -4.84 -15.13
N TYR A 32 -0.42 -3.71 -14.62
CA TYR A 32 -1.41 -3.69 -13.55
C TYR A 32 -2.73 -4.33 -13.98
N LYS A 33 -3.23 -3.99 -15.16
CA LYS A 33 -4.47 -4.58 -15.70
C LYS A 33 -4.36 -6.08 -15.90
N LYS A 34 -3.20 -6.55 -16.32
CA LYS A 34 -2.95 -7.98 -16.51
C LYS A 34 -3.00 -8.73 -15.17
N ASP A 35 -2.40 -8.17 -14.12
CA ASP A 35 -2.27 -8.83 -12.82
C ASP A 35 -3.49 -8.63 -11.92
N HIS A 36 -4.15 -7.48 -12.00
CA HIS A 36 -5.17 -7.06 -11.03
C HIS A 36 -6.49 -6.61 -11.68
N ALA A 37 -6.63 -6.77 -12.98
CA ALA A 37 -7.83 -6.41 -13.75
C ALA A 37 -8.19 -4.92 -13.59
N SER A 38 -9.43 -4.63 -13.18
CA SER A 38 -9.93 -3.26 -13.07
C SER A 38 -9.90 -2.72 -11.64
N ARG A 39 -9.13 -3.35 -10.75
CA ARG A 39 -9.02 -2.89 -9.36
C ARG A 39 -8.36 -1.52 -9.31
N CYS A 40 -8.59 -0.79 -8.22
CA CYS A 40 -7.98 0.50 -8.01
C CYS A 40 -6.52 0.33 -7.58
N PRO A 41 -5.54 0.90 -8.33
CA PRO A 41 -4.13 0.71 -7.98
C PRO A 41 -3.69 1.42 -6.71
N GLY A 42 -4.44 2.43 -6.25
CA GLY A 42 -4.08 3.21 -5.07
C GLY A 42 -4.86 2.90 -3.82
N LEU A 43 -5.73 1.89 -3.84
CA LEU A 43 -6.62 1.62 -2.71
C LEU A 43 -6.90 0.13 -2.60
N VAL A 44 -6.68 -0.45 -1.42
CA VAL A 44 -7.04 -1.84 -1.15
C VAL A 44 -7.58 -1.99 0.27
N LYS A 45 -8.60 -2.85 0.40
CA LYS A 45 -9.18 -3.24 1.69
C LYS A 45 -8.59 -4.59 2.09
N VAL A 46 -8.09 -4.70 3.31
CA VAL A 46 -7.36 -5.89 3.76
C VAL A 46 -7.58 -6.11 5.26
N ASP A 47 -7.69 -7.37 5.69
CA ASP A 47 -7.71 -7.71 7.12
C ASP A 47 -6.26 -7.80 7.64
N PHE A 48 -5.59 -6.67 7.66
CA PHE A 48 -4.16 -6.57 7.94
C PHE A 48 -3.81 -6.96 9.37
N TYR A 49 -4.65 -6.53 10.33
CA TYR A 49 -4.39 -6.79 11.75
C TYR A 49 -5.00 -8.09 12.26
N GLY A 50 -5.73 -8.82 11.41
CA GLY A 50 -6.33 -10.10 11.80
C GLY A 50 -7.46 -9.99 12.80
N ASP A 51 -8.10 -8.84 12.92
CA ASP A 51 -9.18 -8.59 13.87
C ASP A 51 -10.58 -8.66 13.21
N ALA A 52 -10.64 -9.12 11.97
CA ALA A 52 -11.85 -9.19 11.14
C ALA A 52 -12.46 -7.82 10.82
N LYS A 53 -11.74 -6.73 11.12
CA LYS A 53 -12.12 -5.36 10.78
C LYS A 53 -11.28 -4.89 9.60
N PRO A 54 -11.86 -4.14 8.66
CA PRO A 54 -11.10 -3.71 7.49
C PRO A 54 -10.04 -2.68 7.84
N THR A 55 -8.86 -2.88 7.26
CA THR A 55 -7.84 -1.86 7.14
C THR A 55 -7.81 -1.43 5.67
N TRP A 56 -7.63 -0.15 5.43
CA TRP A 56 -7.52 0.39 4.08
C TRP A 56 -6.10 0.85 3.86
N ALA A 57 -5.47 0.35 2.79
CA ALA A 57 -4.16 0.81 2.37
C ALA A 57 -4.33 1.75 1.19
N LEU A 58 -3.69 2.92 1.27
CA LEU A 58 -3.82 3.97 0.28
C LEU A 58 -2.44 4.39 -0.20
N VAL A 59 -2.32 4.61 -1.50
CA VAL A 59 -1.15 5.27 -2.07
C VAL A 59 -1.55 6.68 -2.48
N LEU A 60 -0.96 7.65 -1.82
CA LEU A 60 -1.22 9.07 -2.05
C LEU A 60 -0.03 9.66 -2.79
N ILE A 61 -0.30 10.37 -3.89
CA ILE A 61 0.76 11.00 -4.66
C ILE A 61 0.56 12.51 -4.72
N SER A 62 1.69 13.22 -4.82
CA SER A 62 1.72 14.68 -4.96
C SER A 62 2.81 15.07 -5.94
N GLY A 63 2.63 16.21 -6.59
CA GLY A 63 3.56 16.70 -7.59
C GLY A 63 3.45 15.95 -8.92
N GLU A 64 4.35 16.31 -9.83
CA GLU A 64 4.38 15.72 -11.17
C GLU A 64 5.76 15.13 -11.46
N ASN A 65 5.79 14.12 -12.35
CA ASN A 65 7.06 13.55 -12.79
C ASN A 65 7.98 14.63 -13.36
N PRO A 66 9.31 14.58 -13.08
CA PRO A 66 10.00 13.54 -12.31
C PRO A 66 10.05 13.79 -10.79
N LYS A 67 9.37 14.81 -10.28
CA LYS A 67 9.41 15.19 -8.85
C LYS A 67 8.23 14.65 -8.06
N ARG A 68 7.49 13.69 -8.61
CA ARG A 68 6.34 13.11 -7.92
C ARG A 68 6.76 12.33 -6.69
N LYS A 69 6.03 12.55 -5.59
CA LYS A 69 6.22 11.84 -4.32
C LYS A 69 5.01 10.98 -4.04
N ALA A 70 5.25 9.85 -3.39
CA ALA A 70 4.19 8.93 -3.00
C ALA A 70 4.33 8.53 -1.55
N GLU A 71 3.20 8.27 -0.92
CA GLU A 71 3.15 7.85 0.48
C GLU A 71 2.18 6.69 0.62
N LEU A 72 2.64 5.60 1.26
CA LEU A 72 1.79 4.47 1.62
C LEU A 72 1.23 4.71 3.00
N VAL A 73 -0.08 4.75 3.08
CA VAL A 73 -0.82 5.04 4.32
C VAL A 73 -1.78 3.91 4.60
N VAL A 74 -1.89 3.50 5.86
CA VAL A 74 -2.91 2.57 6.30
C VAL A 74 -3.88 3.26 7.24
N ALA A 75 -5.16 2.94 7.11
CA ALA A 75 -6.23 3.54 7.89
C ALA A 75 -7.21 2.48 8.36
N ARG A 76 -7.61 2.58 9.63
CA ARG A 76 -8.64 1.72 10.21
C ARG A 76 -9.48 2.52 11.18
N GLN A 77 -10.68 2.03 11.45
CA GLN A 77 -11.54 2.63 12.46
C GLN A 77 -11.26 2.02 13.83
N VAL A 78 -11.05 2.91 14.81
CA VAL A 78 -10.87 2.52 16.21
C VAL A 78 -11.82 3.39 17.02
N ASP A 79 -12.76 2.77 17.71
CA ASP A 79 -13.78 3.47 18.53
C ASP A 79 -14.54 4.53 17.74
N GLY A 80 -14.86 4.23 16.49
CA GLY A 80 -15.64 5.12 15.62
C GLY A 80 -14.84 6.24 14.95
N ASP A 81 -13.56 6.32 15.23
CA ASP A 81 -12.67 7.32 14.61
C ASP A 81 -11.64 6.65 13.71
N TRP A 82 -11.04 7.43 12.81
CA TRP A 82 -10.02 6.93 11.91
C TRP A 82 -8.62 7.04 12.51
N GLU A 83 -7.93 5.90 12.62
CA GLU A 83 -6.51 5.85 12.92
C GLU A 83 -5.76 5.75 11.60
N ILE A 84 -4.90 6.72 11.32
CA ILE A 84 -4.17 6.82 10.05
C ILE A 84 -2.67 6.80 10.34
N ARG A 85 -1.96 5.90 9.65
CA ARG A 85 -0.53 5.71 9.86
C ARG A 85 0.19 5.67 8.52
N SER A 86 1.27 6.46 8.40
CA SER A 86 2.16 6.40 7.23
C SER A 86 3.16 5.27 7.42
N LEU A 87 3.31 4.40 6.42
CA LEU A 87 4.25 3.28 6.45
C LEU A 87 5.51 3.54 5.64
N GLU A 88 5.39 4.28 4.53
CA GLU A 88 6.52 4.46 3.61
C GLU A 88 6.34 5.71 2.78
N THR A 89 7.45 6.33 2.42
CA THR A 89 7.50 7.46 1.49
C THR A 89 8.48 7.12 0.39
N THR A 90 8.11 7.38 -0.86
CA THR A 90 8.95 7.06 -2.01
C THR A 90 8.69 8.04 -3.14
N ASP A 91 9.47 7.93 -4.20
CA ASP A 91 9.28 8.71 -5.42
C ASP A 91 8.43 7.94 -6.43
N GLY A 92 7.82 8.66 -7.36
CA GLY A 92 7.13 8.07 -8.50
C GLY A 92 5.68 7.71 -8.25
N THR A 93 5.20 6.71 -8.96
CA THR A 93 3.78 6.30 -8.96
C THR A 93 3.68 4.80 -8.65
N PRO A 94 3.86 4.42 -7.38
CA PRO A 94 3.71 3.02 -6.98
C PRO A 94 2.24 2.63 -6.88
N VAL A 95 1.99 1.32 -6.77
CA VAL A 95 0.66 0.75 -6.60
C VAL A 95 0.64 -0.13 -5.35
N VAL A 96 -0.55 -0.49 -4.91
CA VAL A 96 -0.75 -1.32 -3.72
C VAL A 96 -1.78 -2.41 -4.03
N TRP A 97 -1.55 -3.61 -3.47
CA TRP A 97 -2.55 -4.69 -3.49
C TRP A 97 -2.38 -5.56 -2.24
N ARG A 98 -3.25 -6.53 -2.08
CA ARG A 98 -3.18 -7.48 -0.97
C ARG A 98 -2.80 -8.86 -1.47
N GLU A 99 -2.08 -9.60 -0.63
CA GLU A 99 -1.79 -11.01 -0.81
C GLU A 99 -2.23 -11.78 0.44
N GLY A 100 -2.37 -13.09 0.31
CA GLY A 100 -2.82 -13.94 1.40
C GLY A 100 -1.77 -14.12 2.51
N PRO A 101 -2.17 -14.71 3.65
CA PRO A 101 -1.23 -15.10 4.68
C PRO A 101 -0.20 -16.08 4.14
N GLY A 102 0.97 -16.12 4.74
CA GLY A 102 1.99 -17.06 4.32
C GLY A 102 3.40 -16.58 4.61
N LYS A 103 4.35 -17.25 3.97
CA LYS A 103 5.76 -16.99 4.12
C LYS A 103 6.24 -16.05 3.01
N TYR A 104 6.92 -14.99 3.40
CA TYR A 104 7.49 -14.00 2.46
C TYR A 104 8.97 -13.84 2.75
N GLU A 105 9.81 -14.28 1.82
CA GLU A 105 11.26 -14.22 1.96
C GLU A 105 11.78 -12.92 1.38
N GLY A 106 12.67 -12.26 2.13
CA GLY A 106 13.32 -11.05 1.66
C GLY A 106 14.30 -11.32 0.55
N LEU A 107 14.52 -10.33 -0.30
CA LEU A 107 15.45 -10.39 -1.43
C LEU A 107 16.91 -10.54 -0.95
N TYR A 108 17.24 -9.90 0.15
CA TYR A 108 18.61 -9.86 0.67
C TYR A 108 18.78 -10.87 1.80
N GLU A 109 19.99 -11.49 1.90
CA GLU A 109 20.27 -12.49 2.93
C GLU A 109 20.13 -11.94 4.35
N GLU A 110 20.40 -10.65 4.54
CA GLU A 110 20.27 -9.98 5.83
C GLU A 110 18.81 -9.76 6.24
N GLU A 111 17.89 -9.83 5.30
CA GLU A 111 16.48 -9.63 5.60
C GLU A 111 15.88 -10.89 6.19
N LYS A 112 15.06 -10.71 7.21
CA LYS A 112 14.35 -11.81 7.82
C LYS A 112 13.20 -12.27 6.92
N THR A 113 12.82 -13.53 7.08
CA THR A 113 11.62 -14.07 6.46
C THR A 113 10.42 -13.68 7.32
N ILE A 114 9.38 -13.17 6.67
CA ILE A 114 8.11 -12.88 7.35
C ILE A 114 7.22 -14.11 7.27
N HIS A 115 6.67 -14.54 8.41
CA HIS A 115 5.62 -15.54 8.49
C HIS A 115 4.33 -14.81 8.86
N ALA A 116 3.54 -14.43 7.84
CA ALA A 116 2.37 -13.59 8.04
C ALA A 116 1.15 -14.43 8.42
N PRO A 117 0.59 -14.24 9.63
CA PRO A 117 -0.64 -14.95 10.02
C PRO A 117 -1.89 -14.37 9.35
N ASN A 118 -1.80 -13.16 8.85
CA ASN A 118 -2.91 -12.42 8.25
C ASN A 118 -2.56 -12.00 6.82
N PRO A 119 -3.55 -11.56 6.03
CA PRO A 119 -3.26 -10.97 4.72
C PRO A 119 -2.28 -9.81 4.83
N VAL A 120 -1.47 -9.64 3.80
CA VAL A 120 -0.39 -8.66 3.76
C VAL A 120 -0.66 -7.57 2.72
N ILE A 121 0.06 -6.48 2.84
CA ILE A 121 0.03 -5.38 1.90
C ILE A 121 1.29 -5.44 1.04
N VAL A 122 1.14 -5.41 -0.28
CA VAL A 122 2.24 -5.31 -1.23
C VAL A 122 2.25 -3.91 -1.83
N PHE A 123 3.38 -3.23 -1.70
CA PHE A 123 3.59 -1.88 -2.22
C PHE A 123 4.69 -1.98 -3.28
N CYS A 124 4.38 -1.57 -4.51
CA CYS A 124 5.21 -1.90 -5.67
C CYS A 124 5.42 -0.72 -6.62
N GLY A 125 6.69 -0.48 -6.96
CA GLY A 125 7.03 0.35 -8.10
C GLY A 125 7.39 -0.58 -9.26
N TYR A 126 6.47 -0.79 -10.20
CA TYR A 126 6.65 -1.75 -11.29
C TYR A 126 7.95 -1.54 -12.05
N GLY A 127 8.66 -2.65 -12.27
CA GLY A 127 9.93 -2.66 -12.97
C GLY A 127 11.12 -2.23 -12.11
N SER A 128 10.89 -1.94 -10.83
CA SER A 128 11.92 -1.38 -9.96
C SER A 128 11.99 -2.11 -8.61
N TRP A 129 10.91 -2.09 -7.82
CA TRP A 129 10.94 -2.64 -6.47
C TRP A 129 9.56 -3.11 -6.02
N ALA A 130 9.55 -3.97 -4.99
CA ALA A 130 8.33 -4.39 -4.31
C ALA A 130 8.64 -4.67 -2.85
N ILE A 131 7.75 -4.25 -1.96
CA ILE A 131 7.89 -4.41 -0.51
C ILE A 131 6.61 -5.06 0.01
N VAL A 132 6.77 -6.03 0.92
CA VAL A 132 5.65 -6.62 1.67
C VAL A 132 5.64 -6.06 3.08
N TYR A 133 4.46 -5.66 3.54
CA TYR A 133 4.21 -5.23 4.92
C TYR A 133 3.26 -6.23 5.58
N ALA A 134 3.59 -6.66 6.78
CA ALA A 134 2.79 -7.62 7.55
C ALA A 134 2.74 -7.22 9.02
N TRP A 135 1.61 -7.48 9.66
CA TRP A 135 1.44 -7.29 11.10
C TRP A 135 1.75 -8.61 11.81
N ASN A 136 2.67 -8.58 12.77
CA ASN A 136 3.07 -9.78 13.50
C ASN A 136 2.40 -9.93 14.87
N GLY A 137 1.38 -9.10 15.16
CA GLY A 137 0.71 -9.06 16.45
C GLY A 137 1.27 -7.99 17.39
N LYS A 138 2.41 -7.41 17.04
CA LYS A 138 3.11 -6.44 17.88
C LYS A 138 3.57 -5.22 17.09
N GLU A 139 4.12 -5.44 15.89
CA GLU A 139 4.62 -4.35 15.05
C GLU A 139 4.43 -4.70 13.57
N VAL A 140 4.58 -3.70 12.71
CA VAL A 140 4.57 -3.89 11.26
C VAL A 140 5.98 -4.29 10.82
N GLU A 141 6.08 -5.44 10.17
CA GLU A 141 7.32 -5.93 9.56
C GLU A 141 7.32 -5.64 8.08
N LYS A 142 8.49 -5.45 7.50
CA LYS A 142 8.61 -5.29 6.05
C LYS A 142 9.79 -6.07 5.49
N VAL A 143 9.64 -6.58 4.27
CA VAL A 143 10.74 -7.16 3.49
C VAL A 143 10.65 -6.71 2.04
N TRP A 144 11.81 -6.55 1.41
CA TRP A 144 11.90 -6.26 -0.01
C TRP A 144 11.83 -7.56 -0.79
N LEU A 145 10.91 -7.66 -1.74
CA LEU A 145 10.77 -8.85 -2.61
C LEU A 145 11.57 -8.70 -3.90
N SER A 146 11.77 -7.46 -4.37
CA SER A 146 12.54 -7.16 -5.57
C SER A 146 13.06 -5.73 -5.49
N ASP A 147 14.09 -5.44 -6.24
CA ASP A 147 14.67 -4.11 -6.32
C ASP A 147 14.49 -3.50 -7.71
#